data_bf31ac5879b0bf2e7bd927f1040995aa
#
_entry.id   bf31ac5879b0bf2e7bd927f1040995aa
#
_cell.length_a   1.000
_cell.length_b   1.000
_cell.length_c   1.000
_cell.angle_alpha   90.00
_cell.angle_beta   90.00
_cell.angle_gamma   90.00
#
_symmetry.space_group_name_H-M   'P 1'
#
loop_
_entity.id
_entity.type
_entity.pdbx_description
1 polymer ?
#
loop_
_entity_poly.entity_id
_entity_poly.type
_entity_poly.pdbx_seq_one_letter_code
_entity_poly.pdbx_strand_id
1 'polypeptide(L)'
;LARVIEAVIAAGATGVNIPDTTGYCLPHEYGAKIKYLVDHVSNIDKAIISTHCHNDLGMATANTLEGVINGARQAEVTINGIGERAGNTSLEEVVMALRCHKHLNIDTGINSKLITATSRMVSSMMNMPVQPNKAIVGRNAFAHSSGIHQDGVLKQRQTYEIIDPQDIGLNESVIALTARMIPGLHVLCGA
;
A
#
# COMPACT_ATOMS: atom_id res chain seq x y z
N LEU A 1 13.50 12.77 21.27
CA LEU A 1 13.66 12.27 19.91
C LEU A 1 14.38 13.29 19.01
N ALA A 2 13.88 14.54 18.84
CA ALA A 2 14.50 15.54 17.95
C ALA A 2 15.99 15.79 18.23
N ARG A 3 16.39 15.98 19.49
CA ARG A 3 17.80 16.16 19.86
C ARG A 3 18.71 14.98 19.46
N VAL A 4 18.21 13.76 19.53
CA VAL A 4 18.97 12.57 19.11
C VAL A 4 19.17 12.58 17.61
N ILE A 5 18.09 12.86 16.85
CA ILE A 5 18.14 12.94 15.39
C ILE A 5 19.10 14.05 14.94
N GLU A 6 19.01 15.22 15.55
CA GLU A 6 19.93 16.33 15.28
C GLU A 6 21.39 15.95 15.50
N ALA A 7 21.67 15.24 16.60
CA ALA A 7 23.03 14.78 16.94
C ALA A 7 23.56 13.73 15.96
N VAL A 8 22.75 12.75 15.55
CA VAL A 8 23.21 11.72 14.61
C VAL A 8 23.39 12.28 13.19
N ILE A 9 22.58 13.26 12.77
CA ILE A 9 22.80 13.97 11.52
C ILE A 9 24.08 14.80 11.59
N ALA A 10 24.33 15.50 12.69
CA ALA A 10 25.56 16.25 12.90
C ALA A 10 26.81 15.34 12.89
N ALA A 11 26.66 14.07 13.31
CA ALA A 11 27.72 13.06 13.27
C ALA A 11 27.88 12.41 11.87
N GLY A 12 27.07 12.79 10.87
CA GLY A 12 27.21 12.35 9.48
C GLY A 12 26.12 11.39 8.97
N ALA A 13 25.05 11.15 9.71
CA ALA A 13 23.94 10.35 9.21
C ALA A 13 23.22 11.09 8.05
N THR A 14 23.03 10.41 6.93
CA THR A 14 22.33 10.91 5.73
C THR A 14 20.91 10.35 5.60
N GLY A 15 20.53 9.40 6.44
CA GLY A 15 19.19 8.86 6.55
C GLY A 15 18.85 8.58 8.01
N VAL A 16 17.64 8.89 8.43
CA VAL A 16 17.13 8.64 9.79
C VAL A 16 15.82 7.88 9.71
N ASN A 17 15.79 6.70 10.29
CA ASN A 17 14.61 5.84 10.30
C ASN A 17 13.78 6.10 11.55
N ILE A 18 12.48 6.30 11.37
CA ILE A 18 11.52 6.55 12.45
C ILE A 18 10.56 5.37 12.53
N PRO A 19 10.80 4.40 13.41
CA PRO A 19 9.97 3.20 13.49
C PRO A 19 8.70 3.40 14.33
N ASP A 20 7.61 2.77 13.89
CA ASP A 20 6.49 2.36 14.73
C ASP A 20 6.66 0.87 15.04
N THR A 21 7.56 0.58 15.98
CA THR A 21 8.09 -0.77 16.26
C THR A 21 7.03 -1.77 16.70
N THR A 22 5.99 -1.31 17.36
CA THR A 22 4.91 -2.17 17.89
C THR A 22 3.63 -2.06 17.09
N GLY A 23 3.62 -1.29 15.98
CA GLY A 23 2.43 -1.09 15.16
C GLY A 23 1.27 -0.45 15.93
N TYR A 24 1.58 0.42 16.90
CA TYR A 24 0.60 0.98 17.84
C TYR A 24 0.03 2.34 17.41
N CYS A 25 0.79 3.13 16.66
CA CYS A 25 0.39 4.47 16.29
C CYS A 25 -0.88 4.49 15.42
N LEU A 26 -1.74 5.45 15.68
CA LEU A 26 -2.76 5.83 14.70
C LEU A 26 -2.11 6.69 13.59
N PRO A 27 -2.67 6.71 12.36
CA PRO A 27 -2.05 7.39 11.23
C PRO A 27 -1.73 8.87 11.50
N HIS A 28 -2.67 9.64 12.05
CA HIS A 28 -2.47 11.04 12.37
C HIS A 28 -1.39 11.27 13.46
N GLU A 29 -1.26 10.34 14.41
CA GLU A 29 -0.21 10.42 15.45
C GLU A 29 1.17 10.19 14.85
N TYR A 30 1.27 9.20 13.95
CA TYR A 30 2.53 8.92 13.26
C TYR A 30 2.92 10.07 12.32
N GLY A 31 1.98 10.57 11.51
CA GLY A 31 2.19 11.73 10.66
C GLY A 31 2.62 12.97 11.45
N ALA A 32 1.97 13.23 12.59
CA ALA A 32 2.34 14.35 13.47
C ALA A 32 3.77 14.22 14.03
N LYS A 33 4.24 13.00 14.33
CA LYS A 33 5.64 12.77 14.75
C LYS A 33 6.63 13.12 13.64
N ILE A 34 6.36 12.71 12.41
CA ILE A 34 7.21 13.03 11.26
C ILE A 34 7.21 14.55 11.03
N LYS A 35 6.04 15.19 11.00
CA LYS A 35 5.91 16.64 10.86
C LYS A 35 6.68 17.39 11.94
N TYR A 36 6.57 16.94 13.19
CA TYR A 36 7.31 17.54 14.30
C TYR A 36 8.83 17.50 14.08
N LEU A 37 9.35 16.38 13.55
CA LEU A 37 10.78 16.25 13.26
C LEU A 37 11.23 17.19 12.13
N VAL A 38 10.42 17.26 11.07
CA VAL A 38 10.68 18.18 9.95
C VAL A 38 10.73 19.64 10.43
N ASP A 39 9.85 20.02 11.35
CA ASP A 39 9.72 21.41 11.79
C ASP A 39 10.74 21.80 12.88
N HIS A 40 11.27 20.84 13.67
CA HIS A 40 12.02 21.14 14.88
C HIS A 40 13.46 20.61 14.91
N VAL A 41 13.88 19.80 13.93
CA VAL A 41 15.27 19.35 13.82
C VAL A 41 16.02 20.32 12.90
N SER A 42 16.93 21.09 13.45
CA SER A 42 17.54 22.26 12.76
C SER A 42 18.37 21.89 11.53
N ASN A 43 18.87 20.66 11.44
CA ASN A 43 19.69 20.13 10.34
C ASN A 43 19.01 19.02 9.56
N ILE A 44 17.67 18.95 9.59
CA ILE A 44 16.89 17.86 8.94
C ILE A 44 17.04 17.83 7.42
N ASP A 45 17.35 18.97 6.83
CA ASP A 45 17.62 19.13 5.39
C ASP A 45 18.84 18.31 4.92
N LYS A 46 19.73 17.89 5.82
CA LYS A 46 20.92 17.09 5.54
C LYS A 46 20.68 15.59 5.54
N ALA A 47 19.48 15.14 5.90
CA ALA A 47 19.16 13.72 5.97
C ALA A 47 17.77 13.41 5.42
N ILE A 48 17.58 12.19 4.93
CA ILE A 48 16.28 11.66 4.49
C ILE A 48 15.57 11.04 5.70
N ILE A 49 14.35 11.45 5.98
CA ILE A 49 13.49 10.77 6.96
C ILE A 49 12.89 9.54 6.28
N SER A 50 13.08 8.38 6.91
CA SER A 50 12.51 7.09 6.51
C SER A 50 11.42 6.65 7.47
N THR A 51 10.32 6.14 6.94
CA THR A 51 9.26 5.48 7.72
C THR A 51 9.50 3.98 7.81
N HIS A 52 9.20 3.37 8.97
CA HIS A 52 9.21 1.92 9.16
C HIS A 52 8.06 1.54 10.08
N CYS A 53 6.99 0.98 9.55
CA CYS A 53 5.78 0.72 10.32
C CYS A 53 5.43 -0.76 10.33
N HIS A 54 5.13 -1.28 11.55
CA HIS A 54 4.61 -2.63 11.76
C HIS A 54 3.08 -2.64 11.72
N ASN A 55 2.51 -3.81 11.47
CA ASN A 55 1.08 -3.96 11.11
C ASN A 55 0.24 -4.61 12.22
N ASP A 56 0.66 -4.53 13.46
CA ASP A 56 0.01 -5.22 14.58
C ASP A 56 -1.47 -4.83 14.76
N LEU A 57 -1.80 -3.57 14.52
CA LEU A 57 -3.19 -3.07 14.51
C LEU A 57 -3.76 -2.86 13.09
N GLY A 58 -3.08 -3.33 12.05
CA GLY A 58 -3.53 -3.16 10.66
C GLY A 58 -3.33 -1.76 10.09
N MET A 59 -2.47 -0.91 10.70
CA MET A 59 -2.31 0.49 10.34
C MET A 59 -1.00 0.80 9.60
N ALA A 60 -0.15 -0.20 9.33
CA ALA A 60 1.19 0.02 8.79
C ALA A 60 1.20 0.85 7.50
N THR A 61 0.37 0.50 6.53
CA THR A 61 0.28 1.23 5.25
C THR A 61 -0.24 2.65 5.45
N ALA A 62 -1.27 2.83 6.29
CA ALA A 62 -1.83 4.14 6.59
C ALA A 62 -0.82 5.03 7.32
N ASN A 63 -0.09 4.49 8.30
CA ASN A 63 0.96 5.19 9.03
C ASN A 63 2.10 5.62 8.09
N THR A 64 2.54 4.72 7.21
CA THR A 64 3.58 5.03 6.22
C THR A 64 3.14 6.15 5.28
N LEU A 65 1.92 6.10 4.76
CA LEU A 65 1.38 7.15 3.89
C LEU A 65 1.31 8.49 4.61
N GLU A 66 0.81 8.51 5.85
CA GLU A 66 0.81 9.74 6.66
C GLU A 66 2.22 10.26 6.93
N GLY A 67 3.18 9.39 7.19
CA GLY A 67 4.58 9.78 7.32
C GLY A 67 5.14 10.45 6.06
N VAL A 68 4.86 9.87 4.89
CA VAL A 68 5.29 10.41 3.59
C VAL A 68 4.61 11.75 3.29
N ILE A 69 3.31 11.88 3.54
CA ILE A 69 2.55 13.13 3.38
C ILE A 69 3.14 14.23 4.27
N ASN A 70 3.60 13.88 5.47
CA ASN A 70 4.14 14.82 6.45
C ASN A 70 5.66 15.05 6.36
N GLY A 71 6.32 14.57 5.30
CA GLY A 71 7.70 14.96 5.00
C GLY A 71 8.73 13.85 4.93
N ALA A 72 8.41 12.60 5.27
CA ALA A 72 9.30 11.49 4.97
C ALA A 72 9.47 11.32 3.44
N ARG A 73 10.66 10.90 3.01
CA ARG A 73 10.98 10.71 1.58
C ARG A 73 11.51 9.31 1.29
N GLN A 74 11.57 8.47 2.30
CA GLN A 74 11.85 7.05 2.17
C GLN A 74 10.79 6.28 2.96
N ALA A 75 10.32 5.18 2.39
CA ALA A 75 9.43 4.24 3.06
C ALA A 75 10.07 2.84 3.04
N GLU A 76 10.29 2.26 4.20
CA GLU A 76 10.71 0.87 4.33
C GLU A 76 9.47 -0.02 4.30
N VAL A 77 9.38 -0.83 3.26
CA VAL A 77 8.21 -1.62 2.94
C VAL A 77 8.62 -3.03 2.52
N THR A 78 7.70 -3.97 2.57
CA THR A 78 7.95 -5.35 2.18
C THR A 78 6.93 -5.84 1.15
N ILE A 79 7.35 -6.76 0.30
CA ILE A 79 6.43 -7.44 -0.62
C ILE A 79 5.42 -8.25 0.19
N ASN A 80 4.14 -8.12 -0.11
CA ASN A 80 3.02 -8.77 0.58
C ASN A 80 2.87 -8.37 2.06
N GLY A 81 3.58 -7.35 2.52
CA GLY A 81 3.57 -6.95 3.93
C GLY A 81 4.25 -7.97 4.86
N ILE A 82 5.11 -8.84 4.34
CA ILE A 82 5.81 -9.85 5.14
C ILE A 82 6.72 -9.17 6.16
N GLY A 83 6.74 -9.66 7.40
CA GLY A 83 7.57 -9.12 8.47
C GLY A 83 7.28 -9.81 9.79
N GLU A 84 7.84 -9.28 10.87
CA GLU A 84 7.60 -9.80 12.21
C GLU A 84 6.13 -9.68 12.62
N ARG A 85 5.66 -10.61 13.43
CA ARG A 85 4.29 -10.68 14.00
C ARG A 85 3.20 -10.58 12.94
N ALA A 86 2.51 -9.43 12.84
CA ALA A 86 1.46 -9.18 11.85
C ALA A 86 2.00 -8.62 10.52
N GLY A 87 3.31 -8.48 10.40
CA GLY A 87 3.99 -7.98 9.21
C GLY A 87 4.30 -6.48 9.26
N ASN A 88 4.76 -6.00 8.12
CA ASN A 88 5.19 -4.61 7.91
C ASN A 88 4.28 -3.94 6.87
N THR A 89 4.59 -2.69 6.58
CA THR A 89 3.96 -1.96 5.47
C THR A 89 4.12 -2.71 4.15
N SER A 90 3.05 -2.84 3.42
CA SER A 90 2.99 -3.55 2.13
C SER A 90 3.42 -2.62 0.99
N LEU A 91 4.44 -3.02 0.22
CA LEU A 91 4.95 -2.24 -0.93
C LEU A 91 3.83 -1.94 -1.93
N GLU A 92 3.11 -2.96 -2.33
CA GLU A 92 2.05 -2.89 -3.33
C GLU A 92 0.93 -1.91 -2.93
N GLU A 93 0.62 -1.84 -1.63
CA GLU A 93 -0.42 -0.94 -1.11
C GLU A 93 0.05 0.53 -1.14
N VAL A 94 1.28 0.81 -0.69
CA VAL A 94 1.84 2.16 -0.71
C VAL A 94 1.98 2.68 -2.14
N VAL A 95 2.57 1.88 -3.03
CA VAL A 95 2.79 2.25 -4.43
C VAL A 95 1.47 2.57 -5.12
N MET A 96 0.47 1.69 -4.97
CA MET A 96 -0.81 1.91 -5.64
C MET A 96 -1.64 3.01 -4.99
N ALA A 97 -1.56 3.21 -3.68
CA ALA A 97 -2.19 4.36 -3.01
C ALA A 97 -1.64 5.69 -3.55
N LEU A 98 -0.32 5.85 -3.64
CA LEU A 98 0.30 7.05 -4.21
C LEU A 98 -0.07 7.25 -5.68
N ARG A 99 -0.09 6.17 -6.47
CA ARG A 99 -0.46 6.20 -7.89
C ARG A 99 -1.92 6.63 -8.11
N CYS A 100 -2.84 6.23 -7.23
CA CYS A 100 -4.25 6.64 -7.28
C CYS A 100 -4.48 8.08 -6.80
N HIS A 101 -3.63 8.58 -5.89
CA HIS A 101 -3.79 9.90 -5.27
C HIS A 101 -2.80 10.94 -5.83
N LYS A 102 -2.82 11.15 -7.13
CA LYS A 102 -1.90 12.05 -7.85
C LYS A 102 -1.88 13.49 -7.31
N HIS A 103 -2.95 13.93 -6.66
CA HIS A 103 -3.03 15.26 -6.05
C HIS A 103 -2.01 15.46 -4.91
N LEU A 104 -1.44 14.38 -4.36
CA LEU A 104 -0.38 14.46 -3.35
C LEU A 104 0.96 14.92 -3.93
N ASN A 105 1.14 14.87 -5.26
CA ASN A 105 2.40 15.18 -5.95
C ASN A 105 3.60 14.37 -5.42
N ILE A 106 3.33 13.13 -5.02
CA ILE A 106 4.32 12.16 -4.52
C ILE A 106 4.24 10.94 -5.42
N ASP A 107 5.38 10.50 -5.93
CA ASP A 107 5.48 9.33 -6.81
C ASP A 107 6.67 8.46 -6.43
N THR A 108 6.70 7.26 -6.99
CA THR A 108 7.79 6.29 -6.82
C THR A 108 8.30 5.84 -8.18
N GLY A 109 9.59 5.51 -8.28
CA GLY A 109 10.15 4.90 -9.49
C GLY A 109 9.82 3.40 -9.66
N ILE A 110 8.90 2.85 -8.86
CA ILE A 110 8.55 1.43 -8.90
C ILE A 110 7.74 1.11 -10.17
N ASN A 111 8.17 0.09 -10.91
CA ASN A 111 7.38 -0.46 -12.01
C ASN A 111 6.20 -1.28 -11.48
N SER A 112 5.06 -0.65 -11.33
CA SER A 112 3.86 -1.29 -10.77
C SER A 112 3.38 -2.52 -11.55
N LYS A 113 3.66 -2.60 -12.86
CA LYS A 113 3.29 -3.76 -13.68
C LYS A 113 3.99 -5.06 -13.28
N LEU A 114 5.03 -4.99 -12.45
CA LEU A 114 5.70 -6.18 -11.90
C LEU A 114 5.14 -6.62 -10.54
N ILE A 115 4.24 -5.86 -9.94
CA ILE A 115 3.74 -6.11 -8.57
C ILE A 115 3.17 -7.51 -8.42
N THR A 116 2.24 -7.91 -9.29
CA THR A 116 1.59 -9.23 -9.19
C THR A 116 2.58 -10.38 -9.37
N ALA A 117 3.48 -10.28 -10.34
CA ALA A 117 4.50 -11.31 -10.58
C ALA A 117 5.46 -11.43 -9.39
N THR A 118 5.92 -10.30 -8.86
CA THR A 118 6.81 -10.26 -7.69
C THR A 118 6.11 -10.81 -6.44
N SER A 119 4.86 -10.41 -6.19
CA SER A 119 4.06 -10.91 -5.07
C SER A 119 3.93 -12.45 -5.11
N ARG A 120 3.60 -13.01 -6.27
CA ARG A 120 3.50 -14.48 -6.45
C ARG A 120 4.82 -15.19 -6.26
N MET A 121 5.91 -14.63 -6.79
CA MET A 121 7.24 -15.18 -6.64
C MET A 121 7.66 -15.23 -5.16
N VAL A 122 7.53 -14.13 -4.44
CA VAL A 122 7.88 -14.05 -3.00
C VAL A 122 7.00 -14.99 -2.17
N SER A 123 5.69 -15.02 -2.44
CA SER A 123 4.75 -15.94 -1.78
C SER A 123 5.17 -17.42 -1.94
N SER A 124 5.59 -17.79 -3.15
CA SER A 124 6.07 -19.15 -3.45
C SER A 124 7.39 -19.45 -2.76
N MET A 125 8.39 -18.53 -2.85
CA MET A 125 9.72 -18.75 -2.28
C MET A 125 9.70 -18.81 -0.75
N MET A 126 8.84 -18.01 -0.12
CA MET A 126 8.69 -17.96 1.35
C MET A 126 7.72 -19.01 1.88
N ASN A 127 7.02 -19.75 1.00
CA ASN A 127 5.92 -20.65 1.36
C ASN A 127 4.86 -19.96 2.25
N MET A 128 4.57 -18.69 1.95
CA MET A 128 3.58 -17.87 2.65
C MET A 128 2.51 -17.43 1.65
N PRO A 129 1.38 -18.17 1.56
CA PRO A 129 0.30 -17.85 0.63
C PRO A 129 -0.30 -16.48 0.93
N VAL A 130 -0.50 -15.67 -0.13
CA VAL A 130 -1.21 -14.40 -0.01
C VAL A 130 -2.67 -14.66 0.32
N GLN A 131 -3.21 -13.95 1.30
CA GLN A 131 -4.62 -14.03 1.66
C GLN A 131 -5.50 -13.68 0.44
N PRO A 132 -6.59 -14.43 0.18
CA PRO A 132 -7.44 -14.19 -0.98
C PRO A 132 -8.00 -12.76 -1.08
N ASN A 133 -8.27 -12.13 0.05
CA ASN A 133 -8.79 -10.78 0.16
C ASN A 133 -7.71 -9.71 0.42
N LYS A 134 -6.42 -10.05 0.30
CA LYS A 134 -5.35 -9.06 0.42
C LYS A 134 -5.54 -7.94 -0.61
N ALA A 135 -5.41 -6.70 -0.17
CA ALA A 135 -5.46 -5.56 -1.06
C ALA A 135 -4.43 -5.70 -2.20
N ILE A 136 -4.75 -5.24 -3.38
CA ILE A 136 -3.95 -5.19 -4.61
C ILE A 136 -3.64 -6.57 -5.21
N VAL A 137 -3.05 -7.49 -4.44
CA VAL A 137 -2.47 -8.76 -4.96
C VAL A 137 -3.26 -10.01 -4.61
N GLY A 138 -4.25 -9.92 -3.75
CA GLY A 138 -5.12 -11.05 -3.42
C GLY A 138 -5.96 -11.47 -4.63
N ARG A 139 -6.25 -12.77 -4.75
CA ARG A 139 -7.02 -13.30 -5.88
C ARG A 139 -8.43 -12.72 -6.02
N ASN A 140 -8.98 -12.17 -4.92
CA ASN A 140 -10.31 -11.55 -4.88
C ASN A 140 -10.25 -10.03 -5.10
N ALA A 141 -9.06 -9.42 -5.21
CA ALA A 141 -8.91 -7.96 -5.27
C ALA A 141 -9.66 -7.32 -6.47
N PHE A 142 -9.81 -8.08 -7.57
CA PHE A 142 -10.53 -7.66 -8.78
C PHE A 142 -11.71 -8.59 -9.11
N ALA A 143 -12.26 -9.26 -8.09
CA ALA A 143 -13.40 -10.18 -8.26
C ALA A 143 -14.68 -9.50 -7.77
N HIS A 144 -15.66 -9.38 -8.66
CA HIS A 144 -16.97 -8.83 -8.35
C HIS A 144 -18.01 -9.95 -8.27
N SER A 145 -18.69 -10.09 -7.13
CA SER A 145 -19.71 -11.13 -6.89
C SER A 145 -21.13 -10.57 -6.77
N SER A 146 -21.30 -9.26 -6.58
CA SER A 146 -22.60 -8.60 -6.49
C SER A 146 -23.10 -8.23 -7.89
N GLY A 147 -24.36 -8.57 -8.22
CA GLY A 147 -24.95 -8.25 -9.52
C GLY A 147 -24.96 -6.74 -9.83
N ILE A 148 -25.19 -5.89 -8.83
CA ILE A 148 -25.14 -4.42 -8.99
C ILE A 148 -23.72 -3.97 -9.34
N HIS A 149 -22.70 -4.52 -8.68
CA HIS A 149 -21.31 -4.19 -8.98
C HIS A 149 -20.91 -4.68 -10.37
N GLN A 150 -21.34 -5.88 -10.76
CA GLN A 150 -21.07 -6.44 -12.09
C GLN A 150 -21.71 -5.59 -13.19
N ASP A 151 -22.98 -5.21 -13.03
CA ASP A 151 -23.68 -4.31 -13.97
C ASP A 151 -22.98 -2.95 -14.08
N GLY A 152 -22.51 -2.39 -12.95
CA GLY A 152 -21.76 -1.14 -12.93
C GLY A 152 -20.41 -1.24 -13.66
N VAL A 153 -19.63 -2.32 -13.42
CA VAL A 153 -18.35 -2.57 -14.11
C VAL A 153 -18.55 -2.75 -15.61
N LEU A 154 -19.61 -3.45 -16.03
CA LEU A 154 -19.94 -3.64 -17.44
C LEU A 154 -20.32 -2.33 -18.15
N LYS A 155 -20.99 -1.42 -17.45
CA LYS A 155 -21.38 -0.10 -17.99
C LYS A 155 -20.25 0.91 -17.95
N GLN A 156 -19.55 0.98 -16.84
CA GLN A 156 -18.40 1.88 -16.64
C GLN A 156 -17.48 1.33 -15.56
N ARG A 157 -16.36 0.76 -15.96
CA ARG A 157 -15.41 0.05 -15.11
C ARG A 157 -14.96 0.88 -13.91
N GLN A 158 -14.67 2.15 -14.13
CA GLN A 158 -14.20 3.09 -13.10
C GLN A 158 -15.20 3.32 -11.95
N THR A 159 -16.45 2.89 -12.07
CA THR A 159 -17.46 3.04 -11.01
C THR A 159 -17.12 2.19 -9.78
N TYR A 160 -16.49 1.03 -9.97
CA TYR A 160 -16.17 0.09 -8.90
C TYR A 160 -14.72 -0.39 -8.89
N GLU A 161 -13.90 0.05 -9.85
CA GLU A 161 -12.47 -0.25 -9.94
C GLU A 161 -11.66 1.04 -9.91
N ILE A 162 -11.00 1.31 -8.79
CA ILE A 162 -10.10 2.47 -8.60
C ILE A 162 -8.71 2.21 -9.18
N ILE A 163 -8.40 0.96 -9.52
CA ILE A 163 -7.13 0.50 -10.07
C ILE A 163 -7.43 -0.33 -11.31
N ASP A 164 -6.75 -0.03 -12.42
CA ASP A 164 -6.77 -0.92 -13.59
C ASP A 164 -5.89 -2.15 -13.28
N PRO A 165 -6.40 -3.39 -13.44
CA PRO A 165 -5.61 -4.60 -13.27
C PRO A 165 -4.30 -4.60 -14.07
N GLN A 166 -4.28 -3.98 -15.26
CA GLN A 166 -3.08 -3.85 -16.08
C GLN A 166 -1.99 -3.01 -15.41
N ASP A 167 -2.36 -2.09 -14.52
CA ASP A 167 -1.40 -1.26 -13.76
C ASP A 167 -0.55 -2.07 -12.79
N ILE A 168 -1.00 -3.25 -12.41
CA ILE A 168 -0.26 -4.19 -11.54
C ILE A 168 0.18 -5.47 -12.25
N GLY A 169 0.05 -5.53 -13.58
CA GLY A 169 0.48 -6.65 -14.40
C GLY A 169 -0.51 -7.80 -14.48
N LEU A 170 -1.80 -7.56 -14.25
CA LEU A 170 -2.87 -8.49 -14.56
C LEU A 170 -3.50 -8.16 -15.91
N ASN A 171 -3.84 -9.18 -16.68
CA ASN A 171 -4.39 -8.97 -18.02
C ASN A 171 -5.87 -8.58 -17.98
N GLU A 172 -6.65 -9.10 -17.02
CA GLU A 172 -8.11 -8.89 -16.94
C GLU A 172 -8.62 -8.97 -15.50
N SER A 173 -9.78 -8.32 -15.24
CA SER A 173 -10.58 -8.54 -14.02
C SER A 173 -11.38 -9.83 -14.15
N VAL A 174 -11.54 -10.56 -13.07
CA VAL A 174 -12.33 -11.79 -13.04
C VAL A 174 -13.73 -11.50 -12.51
N ILE A 175 -14.75 -11.75 -13.35
CA ILE A 175 -16.13 -11.79 -12.88
C ILE A 175 -16.35 -13.15 -12.21
N ALA A 176 -16.50 -13.16 -10.90
CA ALA A 176 -16.77 -14.38 -10.16
C ALA A 176 -18.27 -14.70 -10.23
N LEU A 177 -18.62 -15.82 -10.85
CA LEU A 177 -19.99 -16.34 -10.86
C LEU A 177 -20.31 -16.91 -9.45
N THR A 178 -21.30 -16.31 -8.77
CA THR A 178 -21.74 -16.75 -7.43
C THR A 178 -23.25 -16.96 -7.43
N ALA A 179 -23.77 -17.72 -6.45
CA ALA A 179 -25.20 -17.93 -6.25
C ALA A 179 -25.99 -16.65 -5.93
N ARG A 180 -25.31 -15.52 -5.71
CA ARG A 180 -25.93 -14.20 -5.44
C ARG A 180 -26.10 -13.34 -6.70
N MET A 181 -25.84 -13.90 -7.89
CA MET A 181 -26.07 -13.18 -9.15
C MET A 181 -27.55 -12.96 -9.39
N ILE A 182 -27.93 -11.72 -9.68
CA ILE A 182 -29.32 -11.35 -10.00
C ILE A 182 -29.70 -11.90 -11.38
N PRO A 183 -30.97 -12.37 -11.57
CA PRO A 183 -31.49 -12.74 -12.90
C PRO A 183 -31.35 -11.57 -13.87
N GLY A 184 -30.60 -11.75 -14.92
CA GLY A 184 -30.26 -10.71 -15.93
C GLY A 184 -28.92 -10.95 -16.57
N LEU A 185 -28.01 -11.68 -15.88
CA LEU A 185 -26.71 -12.06 -16.41
C LEU A 185 -26.79 -13.24 -17.42
N HIS A 186 -27.95 -13.85 -17.60
CA HIS A 186 -28.20 -14.87 -18.63
C HIS A 186 -27.88 -14.41 -20.06
N VAL A 187 -27.82 -13.09 -20.29
CA VAL A 187 -27.47 -12.51 -21.59
C VAL A 187 -26.00 -12.68 -21.97
N LEU A 188 -25.12 -12.92 -21.02
CA LEU A 188 -23.67 -13.04 -21.27
C LEU A 188 -23.18 -14.49 -21.38
N CYS A 189 -23.99 -15.48 -21.03
CA CYS A 189 -23.66 -16.90 -21.13
C CYS A 189 -24.38 -17.61 -22.28
N GLY A 190 -25.01 -16.88 -23.16
CA GLY A 190 -25.76 -17.42 -24.31
C GLY A 190 -25.00 -17.24 -25.61
N ALA A 191 -24.60 -18.40 -26.14
CA ALA A 191 -24.06 -18.77 -27.43
C ALA A 191 -22.57 -18.98 -27.49
#